data_b31c7746938439415df6a711667cfd7b
#
_entry.id   b31c7746938439415df6a711667cfd7b
#
_cell.length_a   1.000
_cell.length_b   1.000
_cell.length_c   1.000
_cell.angle_alpha   90.00
_cell.angle_beta   90.00
_cell.angle_gamma   90.00
#
_symmetry.space_group_name_H-M   'P 1'
#
loop_
_entity.id
_entity.type
_entity.pdbx_description
1 polymer ?
#
loop_
_entity_poly.entity_id
_entity_poly.type
_entity_poly.pdbx_seq_one_letter_code
_entity_poly.pdbx_strand_id
1 'polypeptide(L)'
;MVDKAKYPGIRVTTNGNQLVSYHTEARLSDGGVFFPITPSTEMGENYQLSFAEGNLNVFGGSILALEAEGEHAAQGGATALSVTGRRVVNFTSGQGLPYAAEQYYHAPGKLSTMVVEVAARALTKHALNVHCGHDDIYGVLDTGWIMVFGKDAQQAADQALILRKVCELSLTPGMNIQDGFLTSHLERTFYKHEAQLIRDYMGAPDDLIESPTATQRELFGAKRRRVPRMVDLENPLLLGPVQNQEHFMQGVVARRNNFVEPILDFLEQAYEEFGKLTGRYYGFISGYQTADAETVFISMGSAAENIEAAIDHLRARGESVGSYHLNVIRPFPEAAVVKALTGKKNVIV
;
A
#
# COMPACT_ATOMS: atom_id res chain seq x y z
N MET A 1 3.50 18.93 -27.31
CA MET A 1 3.39 17.46 -27.49
C MET A 1 3.48 16.90 -26.09
N VAL A 2 2.46 16.16 -25.65
CA VAL A 2 2.55 15.43 -24.37
C VAL A 2 3.57 14.33 -24.62
N ASP A 3 4.68 14.33 -23.87
CA ASP A 3 5.69 13.28 -23.98
C ASP A 3 5.02 11.92 -23.75
N LYS A 4 5.25 11.00 -24.70
CA LYS A 4 4.67 9.65 -24.61
C LYS A 4 5.25 8.96 -23.38
N ALA A 5 4.40 8.45 -22.50
CA ALA A 5 4.83 7.72 -21.30
C ALA A 5 5.86 6.65 -21.66
N LYS A 6 6.94 6.54 -20.87
CA LYS A 6 8.01 5.56 -21.10
C LYS A 6 7.47 4.13 -20.90
N TYR A 7 6.57 3.94 -19.93
CA TYR A 7 5.98 2.65 -19.54
C TYR A 7 4.47 2.74 -19.44
N PRO A 8 3.74 2.72 -20.56
CA PRO A 8 2.29 2.86 -20.55
C PRO A 8 1.54 1.65 -19.96
N GLY A 9 2.22 0.52 -19.81
CA GLY A 9 1.65 -0.74 -19.35
C GLY A 9 1.28 -1.70 -20.49
N ILE A 10 1.13 -2.98 -20.14
CA ILE A 10 0.76 -4.06 -21.06
C ILE A 10 -0.69 -4.44 -20.77
N ARG A 11 -1.57 -4.31 -21.77
CA ARG A 11 -3.00 -4.65 -21.61
C ARG A 11 -3.20 -6.11 -21.23
N VAL A 12 -4.06 -6.34 -20.24
CA VAL A 12 -4.44 -7.66 -19.74
C VAL A 12 -5.91 -7.61 -19.30
N THR A 13 -6.66 -8.69 -19.54
CA THR A 13 -7.98 -8.90 -18.94
C THR A 13 -7.78 -9.72 -17.68
N THR A 14 -8.16 -9.18 -16.54
CA THR A 14 -7.90 -9.76 -15.22
C THR A 14 -8.78 -9.07 -14.18
N ASN A 15 -8.81 -9.60 -12.96
CA ASN A 15 -9.44 -8.95 -11.81
C ASN A 15 -8.39 -8.26 -10.90
N GLY A 16 -8.86 -7.57 -9.86
CA GLY A 16 -7.99 -6.83 -8.95
C GLY A 16 -7.05 -7.71 -8.15
N ASN A 17 -7.51 -8.87 -7.67
CA ASN A 17 -6.67 -9.81 -6.93
C ASN A 17 -5.49 -10.30 -7.76
N GLN A 18 -5.77 -10.74 -8.99
CA GLN A 18 -4.74 -11.25 -9.89
C GLN A 18 -3.78 -10.14 -10.36
N LEU A 19 -4.31 -8.91 -10.60
CA LEU A 19 -3.49 -7.78 -11.02
C LEU A 19 -2.48 -7.39 -9.94
N VAL A 20 -2.92 -7.34 -8.67
CA VAL A 20 -2.08 -7.00 -7.51
C VAL A 20 -1.12 -8.13 -7.18
N SER A 21 -1.58 -9.38 -7.10
CA SER A 21 -0.74 -10.49 -6.65
C SER A 21 0.15 -11.07 -7.75
N TYR A 22 -0.44 -11.69 -8.80
CA TYR A 22 0.32 -12.39 -9.85
C TYR A 22 1.08 -11.43 -10.77
N HIS A 23 0.40 -10.35 -11.19
CA HIS A 23 0.99 -9.42 -12.15
C HIS A 23 1.87 -8.35 -11.51
N THR A 24 1.81 -8.16 -10.19
CA THR A 24 2.63 -7.16 -9.48
C THR A 24 3.49 -7.79 -8.39
N GLU A 25 2.93 -8.27 -7.28
CA GLU A 25 3.71 -8.71 -6.11
C GLU A 25 4.58 -9.94 -6.37
N ALA A 26 4.11 -10.95 -7.08
CA ALA A 26 4.93 -12.13 -7.44
C ALA A 26 6.12 -11.79 -8.36
N ARG A 27 6.06 -10.64 -9.04
CA ARG A 27 7.14 -10.15 -9.89
C ARG A 27 8.07 -9.17 -9.20
N LEU A 28 7.67 -8.65 -8.05
CA LEU A 28 8.35 -7.58 -7.29
C LEU A 28 9.03 -8.12 -6.02
N SER A 29 8.32 -8.96 -5.26
CA SER A 29 8.75 -9.39 -3.94
C SER A 29 9.65 -10.62 -3.96
N ASP A 30 10.33 -10.88 -2.84
CA ASP A 30 11.19 -12.04 -2.62
C ASP A 30 10.46 -13.15 -1.84
N GLY A 31 9.31 -12.83 -1.24
CA GLY A 31 8.51 -13.81 -0.51
C GLY A 31 7.16 -13.27 -0.03
N GLY A 32 6.20 -14.18 0.06
CA GLY A 32 4.89 -13.98 0.65
C GLY A 32 4.68 -14.93 1.82
N VAL A 33 4.10 -14.43 2.91
CA VAL A 33 3.64 -15.25 4.05
C VAL A 33 2.22 -14.78 4.34
N PHE A 34 1.25 -15.67 4.18
CA PHE A 34 -0.17 -15.34 4.22
C PHE A 34 -1.03 -16.49 4.72
N PHE A 35 -2.29 -16.20 4.98
CA PHE A 35 -3.33 -17.16 5.30
C PHE A 35 -4.58 -16.86 4.45
N PRO A 36 -5.19 -17.88 3.79
CA PRO A 36 -6.34 -17.66 2.92
C PRO A 36 -7.56 -17.13 3.65
N ILE A 37 -8.06 -15.96 3.25
CA ILE A 37 -9.28 -15.36 3.76
C ILE A 37 -9.99 -14.58 2.65
N THR A 38 -11.29 -14.87 2.42
CA THR A 38 -12.11 -14.20 1.40
C THR A 38 -12.33 -12.72 1.77
N PRO A 39 -12.19 -11.75 0.83
CA PRO A 39 -11.98 -11.90 -0.63
C PRO A 39 -10.51 -11.85 -1.09
N SER A 40 -9.53 -11.89 -0.21
CA SER A 40 -8.10 -11.89 -0.58
C SER A 40 -7.52 -13.28 -0.89
N THR A 41 -8.28 -14.37 -0.71
CA THR A 41 -7.83 -15.75 -0.93
C THR A 41 -7.14 -15.91 -2.28
N GLU A 42 -7.75 -15.42 -3.36
CA GLU A 42 -7.20 -15.49 -4.71
C GLU A 42 -5.83 -14.80 -4.86
N MET A 43 -5.54 -13.74 -4.07
CA MET A 43 -4.20 -13.13 -4.08
C MET A 43 -3.14 -14.10 -3.62
N GLY A 44 -3.38 -14.82 -2.51
CA GLY A 44 -2.48 -15.85 -2.00
C GLY A 44 -2.31 -17.01 -2.96
N GLU A 45 -3.42 -17.53 -3.51
CA GLU A 45 -3.43 -18.62 -4.48
C GLU A 45 -2.62 -18.28 -5.76
N ASN A 46 -2.81 -17.10 -6.31
CA ASN A 46 -2.07 -16.62 -7.48
C ASN A 46 -0.57 -16.43 -7.18
N TYR A 47 -0.24 -16.00 -5.98
CA TYR A 47 1.15 -15.90 -5.54
C TYR A 47 1.80 -17.29 -5.39
N GLN A 48 1.09 -18.26 -4.79
CA GLN A 48 1.52 -19.65 -4.71
C GLN A 48 1.65 -20.29 -6.10
N LEU A 49 0.74 -20.00 -7.01
CA LEU A 49 0.83 -20.48 -8.39
C LEU A 49 2.14 -20.01 -9.04
N SER A 50 2.47 -18.73 -8.92
CA SER A 50 3.73 -18.20 -9.46
C SER A 50 4.96 -18.85 -8.84
N PHE A 51 4.93 -19.13 -7.53
CA PHE A 51 5.98 -19.91 -6.85
C PHE A 51 6.06 -21.34 -7.37
N ALA A 52 4.94 -22.05 -7.49
CA ALA A 52 4.88 -23.43 -7.97
C ALA A 52 5.33 -23.60 -9.42
N GLU A 53 5.10 -22.60 -10.26
CA GLU A 53 5.60 -22.53 -11.62
C GLU A 53 7.12 -22.26 -11.72
N GLY A 54 7.77 -21.98 -10.59
CA GLY A 54 9.21 -21.64 -10.56
C GLY A 54 9.52 -20.26 -11.14
N ASN A 55 8.55 -19.35 -11.18
CA ASN A 55 8.75 -18.00 -11.68
C ASN A 55 9.77 -17.25 -10.81
N LEU A 56 10.61 -16.46 -11.49
CA LEU A 56 11.52 -15.53 -10.82
C LEU A 56 10.91 -14.14 -10.78
N ASN A 57 11.24 -13.37 -9.73
CA ASN A 57 10.91 -11.95 -9.74
C ASN A 57 11.73 -11.21 -10.81
N VAL A 58 11.40 -9.95 -11.08
CA VAL A 58 12.06 -9.18 -12.16
C VAL A 58 13.53 -8.89 -11.90
N PHE A 59 14.01 -9.13 -10.68
CA PHE A 59 15.42 -9.00 -10.29
C PHE A 59 16.20 -10.32 -10.42
N GLY A 60 15.53 -11.40 -10.88
CA GLY A 60 16.12 -12.73 -11.05
C GLY A 60 16.15 -13.57 -9.77
N GLY A 61 15.53 -13.11 -8.69
CA GLY A 61 15.41 -13.86 -7.44
C GLY A 61 14.25 -14.85 -7.47
N SER A 62 14.44 -16.02 -6.83
CA SER A 62 13.35 -16.94 -6.54
C SER A 62 12.43 -16.35 -5.49
N ILE A 63 11.12 -16.49 -5.68
CA ILE A 63 10.12 -16.12 -4.70
C ILE A 63 9.88 -17.25 -3.70
N LEU A 64 9.49 -16.92 -2.48
CA LEU A 64 9.08 -17.86 -1.44
C LEU A 64 7.58 -17.65 -1.17
N ALA A 65 6.80 -18.73 -1.12
CA ALA A 65 5.41 -18.69 -0.70
C ALA A 65 5.19 -19.61 0.49
N LEU A 66 4.70 -19.05 1.60
CA LEU A 66 4.40 -19.78 2.83
C LEU A 66 2.97 -19.50 3.26
N GLU A 67 2.19 -20.55 3.40
CA GLU A 67 0.88 -20.50 4.02
C GLU A 67 1.00 -20.85 5.51
N ALA A 68 0.54 -19.96 6.38
CA ALA A 68 0.58 -20.15 7.83
C ALA A 68 -0.72 -20.81 8.34
N GLU A 69 -0.80 -21.13 9.63
CA GLU A 69 -2.00 -21.70 10.26
C GLU A 69 -3.07 -20.65 10.61
N GLY A 70 -2.75 -19.36 10.43
CA GLY A 70 -3.67 -18.26 10.70
C GLY A 70 -3.02 -16.90 10.43
N GLU A 71 -3.83 -15.84 10.40
CA GLU A 71 -3.39 -14.50 10.01
C GLU A 71 -2.38 -13.90 10.99
N HIS A 72 -2.48 -14.21 12.28
CA HIS A 72 -1.51 -13.78 13.28
C HIS A 72 -0.11 -14.34 12.99
N ALA A 73 -0.01 -15.64 12.74
CA ALA A 73 1.26 -16.29 12.39
C ALA A 73 1.77 -15.85 11.02
N ALA A 74 0.87 -15.67 10.04
CA ALA A 74 1.21 -15.15 8.73
C ALA A 74 1.88 -13.77 8.83
N GLN A 75 1.27 -12.86 9.60
CA GLN A 75 1.81 -11.51 9.80
C GLN A 75 3.13 -11.52 10.57
N GLY A 76 3.25 -12.35 11.62
CA GLY A 76 4.49 -12.53 12.37
C GLY A 76 5.62 -13.07 11.47
N GLY A 77 5.32 -14.09 10.67
CA GLY A 77 6.25 -14.69 9.71
C GLY A 77 6.69 -13.71 8.62
N ALA A 78 5.74 -12.92 8.07
CA ALA A 78 6.04 -11.89 7.08
C ALA A 78 6.95 -10.80 7.66
N THR A 79 6.68 -10.33 8.88
CA THR A 79 7.54 -9.37 9.57
C THR A 79 8.95 -9.93 9.81
N ALA A 80 9.04 -11.18 10.29
CA ALA A 80 10.32 -11.85 10.54
C ALA A 80 11.14 -12.01 9.24
N LEU A 81 10.49 -12.40 8.15
CA LEU A 81 11.15 -12.52 6.85
C LEU A 81 11.62 -11.15 6.33
N SER A 82 10.81 -10.09 6.51
CA SER A 82 11.15 -8.75 6.02
C SER A 82 12.40 -8.17 6.68
N VAL A 83 12.62 -8.41 7.98
CA VAL A 83 13.80 -7.90 8.69
C VAL A 83 15.11 -8.61 8.31
N THR A 84 15.03 -9.67 7.50
CA THR A 84 16.22 -10.31 6.88
C THR A 84 16.72 -9.59 5.64
N GLY A 85 16.10 -8.49 5.23
CA GLY A 85 16.47 -7.70 4.05
C GLY A 85 15.81 -8.16 2.75
N ARG A 86 14.62 -8.76 2.86
CA ARG A 86 13.80 -9.22 1.72
C ARG A 86 12.58 -8.34 1.54
N ARG A 87 12.13 -8.18 0.30
CA ARG A 87 10.81 -7.63 -0.03
C ARG A 87 9.76 -8.69 0.27
N VAL A 88 8.87 -8.39 1.19
CA VAL A 88 7.87 -9.35 1.67
C VAL A 88 6.46 -8.78 1.52
N VAL A 89 5.52 -9.66 1.16
CA VAL A 89 4.09 -9.35 1.08
C VAL A 89 3.29 -10.31 1.96
N ASN A 90 2.17 -9.81 2.49
CA ASN A 90 1.10 -10.60 3.08
C ASN A 90 -0.21 -10.23 2.40
N PHE A 91 -1.16 -11.16 2.31
CA PHE A 91 -2.49 -10.95 1.74
C PHE A 91 -3.54 -11.24 2.81
N THR A 92 -4.47 -10.31 3.05
CA THR A 92 -5.47 -10.48 4.11
C THR A 92 -6.76 -9.69 3.86
N SER A 93 -7.76 -9.92 4.69
CA SER A 93 -9.09 -9.31 4.64
C SER A 93 -9.80 -9.41 5.98
N GLY A 94 -10.81 -8.58 6.23
CA GLY A 94 -11.79 -8.78 7.27
C GLY A 94 -11.20 -9.09 8.65
N GLN A 95 -11.68 -10.19 9.26
CA GLN A 95 -11.21 -10.62 10.58
C GLN A 95 -9.71 -10.90 10.67
N GLY A 96 -9.04 -11.19 9.55
CA GLY A 96 -7.60 -11.36 9.52
C GLY A 96 -6.83 -10.13 9.98
N LEU A 97 -7.38 -8.93 9.75
CA LEU A 97 -6.77 -7.68 10.23
C LEU A 97 -6.80 -7.58 11.77
N PRO A 98 -7.94 -7.56 12.45
CA PRO A 98 -7.95 -7.49 13.92
C PRO A 98 -7.34 -8.73 14.58
N TYR A 99 -7.40 -9.94 13.96
CA TYR A 99 -6.74 -11.12 14.51
C TYR A 99 -5.22 -11.00 14.52
N ALA A 100 -4.62 -10.34 13.52
CA ALA A 100 -3.20 -10.08 13.45
C ALA A 100 -2.75 -8.76 14.11
N ALA A 101 -3.64 -8.02 14.76
CA ALA A 101 -3.37 -6.66 15.25
C ALA A 101 -2.13 -6.54 16.13
N GLU A 102 -1.86 -7.50 17.02
CA GLU A 102 -0.65 -7.52 17.83
C GLU A 102 0.61 -7.42 16.98
N GLN A 103 0.67 -8.17 15.87
CA GLN A 103 1.82 -8.16 14.98
C GLN A 103 1.97 -6.85 14.20
N TYR A 104 0.85 -6.18 13.91
CA TYR A 104 0.89 -4.86 13.25
C TYR A 104 1.53 -3.80 14.14
N TYR A 105 1.28 -3.81 15.45
CA TYR A 105 1.95 -2.88 16.37
C TYR A 105 3.46 -3.10 16.46
N HIS A 106 3.93 -4.33 16.25
CA HIS A 106 5.35 -4.67 16.33
C HIS A 106 6.16 -4.25 15.09
N ALA A 107 5.60 -4.42 13.91
CA ALA A 107 6.33 -4.28 12.64
C ALA A 107 6.94 -2.88 12.42
N PRO A 108 6.24 -1.76 12.72
CA PRO A 108 6.82 -0.43 12.59
C PRO A 108 8.03 -0.22 13.52
N GLY A 109 7.97 -0.73 14.75
CA GLY A 109 9.08 -0.63 15.71
C GLY A 109 10.33 -1.42 15.29
N LYS A 110 10.16 -2.41 14.40
CA LYS A 110 11.25 -3.20 13.81
C LYS A 110 11.78 -2.63 12.51
N LEU A 111 11.32 -1.44 12.09
CA LEU A 111 11.70 -0.80 10.83
C LEU A 111 11.45 -1.71 9.61
N SER A 112 10.42 -2.55 9.70
CA SER A 112 10.00 -3.44 8.60
C SER A 112 9.53 -2.62 7.40
N THR A 113 9.86 -3.07 6.19
CA THR A 113 9.47 -2.43 4.93
C THR A 113 8.44 -3.28 4.16
N MET A 114 7.83 -4.26 4.82
CA MET A 114 6.85 -5.14 4.20
C MET A 114 5.57 -4.40 3.79
N VAL A 115 4.84 -4.99 2.85
CA VAL A 115 3.52 -4.53 2.44
C VAL A 115 2.48 -5.60 2.72
N VAL A 116 1.30 -5.19 3.16
CA VAL A 116 0.10 -6.03 3.22
C VAL A 116 -0.86 -5.56 2.14
N GLU A 117 -1.24 -6.46 1.26
CA GLU A 117 -2.28 -6.24 0.26
C GLU A 117 -3.63 -6.66 0.85
N VAL A 118 -4.56 -5.74 0.92
CA VAL A 118 -5.85 -5.95 1.59
C VAL A 118 -7.00 -5.87 0.58
N ALA A 119 -7.85 -6.90 0.55
CA ALA A 119 -9.17 -6.80 -0.06
C ALA A 119 -10.19 -6.56 1.05
N ALA A 120 -10.54 -5.30 1.28
CA ALA A 120 -11.34 -4.86 2.42
C ALA A 120 -12.75 -5.46 2.40
N ARG A 121 -13.22 -5.95 3.54
CA ARG A 121 -14.58 -6.46 3.72
C ARG A 121 -15.17 -6.07 5.06
N ALA A 122 -16.49 -6.15 5.16
CA ALA A 122 -17.19 -5.95 6.42
C ALA A 122 -16.77 -7.00 7.46
N LEU A 123 -16.56 -6.56 8.70
CA LEU A 123 -16.33 -7.47 9.83
C LEU A 123 -17.60 -8.28 10.14
N THR A 124 -17.42 -9.57 10.43
CA THR A 124 -18.49 -10.45 10.86
C THR A 124 -19.09 -9.97 12.20
N LYS A 125 -20.42 -9.83 12.24
CA LYS A 125 -21.18 -9.46 13.43
C LYS A 125 -22.25 -10.53 13.68
N HIS A 126 -23.53 -10.22 13.41
CA HIS A 126 -24.61 -11.20 13.48
C HIS A 126 -24.61 -12.18 12.29
N ALA A 127 -23.94 -11.84 11.21
CA ALA A 127 -23.77 -12.68 10.02
C ALA A 127 -22.42 -12.37 9.34
N LEU A 128 -21.92 -13.33 8.58
CA LEU A 128 -20.78 -13.13 7.70
C LEU A 128 -21.21 -12.31 6.48
N ASN A 129 -20.48 -11.25 6.19
CA ASN A 129 -20.56 -10.52 4.92
C ASN A 129 -19.19 -10.45 4.28
N VAL A 130 -19.04 -11.01 3.10
CA VAL A 130 -17.75 -11.06 2.37
C VAL A 130 -17.55 -9.90 1.40
N HIS A 131 -18.58 -9.08 1.18
CA HIS A 131 -18.50 -7.89 0.35
C HIS A 131 -17.79 -6.75 1.07
N CYS A 132 -17.47 -5.70 0.29
CA CYS A 132 -16.71 -4.58 0.79
C CYS A 132 -17.34 -3.93 2.03
N GLY A 133 -16.48 -3.49 2.90
CA GLY A 133 -16.70 -2.71 4.10
C GLY A 133 -15.35 -2.22 4.55
N HIS A 134 -15.29 -1.16 5.34
CA HIS A 134 -14.01 -0.57 5.74
C HIS A 134 -13.77 -0.66 7.25
N ASP A 135 -14.68 -1.29 7.98
CA ASP A 135 -14.58 -1.47 9.43
C ASP A 135 -13.43 -2.40 9.84
N ASP A 136 -12.98 -3.29 8.96
CA ASP A 136 -11.76 -4.08 9.13
C ASP A 136 -10.50 -3.20 9.13
N ILE A 137 -10.38 -2.27 8.17
CA ILE A 137 -9.28 -1.31 8.07
C ILE A 137 -9.31 -0.33 9.25
N TYR A 138 -10.50 0.19 9.60
CA TYR A 138 -10.66 1.10 10.72
C TYR A 138 -10.26 0.46 12.06
N GLY A 139 -10.41 -0.85 12.19
CA GLY A 139 -9.99 -1.61 13.37
C GLY A 139 -8.47 -1.62 13.62
N VAL A 140 -7.65 -1.24 12.64
CA VAL A 140 -6.18 -1.26 12.72
C VAL A 140 -5.51 0.07 12.34
N LEU A 141 -6.28 1.16 12.30
CA LEU A 141 -5.80 2.48 11.86
C LEU A 141 -4.67 3.07 12.70
N ASP A 142 -4.56 2.71 13.96
CA ASP A 142 -3.61 3.29 14.93
C ASP A 142 -2.32 2.46 15.07
N THR A 143 -2.14 1.44 14.25
CA THR A 143 -0.99 0.52 14.34
C THR A 143 0.32 1.10 13.83
N GLY A 144 0.30 2.30 13.23
CA GLY A 144 1.50 3.01 12.78
C GLY A 144 1.97 2.63 11.37
N TRP A 145 1.11 1.98 10.58
CA TRP A 145 1.37 1.64 9.18
C TRP A 145 0.99 2.78 8.23
N ILE A 146 1.67 2.84 7.09
CA ILE A 146 1.22 3.66 5.96
C ILE A 146 0.00 2.96 5.35
N MET A 147 -1.09 3.69 5.10
CA MET A 147 -2.29 3.11 4.51
C MET A 147 -2.74 3.90 3.30
N VAL A 148 -2.82 3.23 2.16
CA VAL A 148 -3.30 3.77 0.89
C VAL A 148 -4.47 2.97 0.37
N PHE A 149 -5.41 3.63 -0.32
CA PHE A 149 -6.62 3.02 -0.82
C PHE A 149 -6.78 3.26 -2.33
N GLY A 150 -6.97 2.20 -3.11
CA GLY A 150 -7.26 2.29 -4.54
C GLY A 150 -8.76 2.38 -4.81
N LYS A 151 -9.18 3.27 -5.71
CA LYS A 151 -10.58 3.36 -6.15
C LYS A 151 -10.96 2.23 -7.12
N ASP A 152 -9.98 1.69 -7.81
CA ASP A 152 -10.12 0.61 -8.79
C ASP A 152 -8.88 -0.29 -8.77
N ALA A 153 -8.93 -1.39 -9.50
CA ALA A 153 -7.85 -2.38 -9.52
C ALA A 153 -6.55 -1.85 -10.16
N GLN A 154 -6.66 -0.93 -11.14
CA GLN A 154 -5.46 -0.32 -11.72
C GLN A 154 -4.71 0.51 -10.68
N GLN A 155 -5.44 1.36 -9.94
CA GLN A 155 -4.83 2.15 -8.89
C GLN A 155 -4.27 1.27 -7.77
N ALA A 156 -4.97 0.20 -7.37
CA ALA A 156 -4.46 -0.74 -6.37
C ALA A 156 -3.14 -1.37 -6.81
N ALA A 157 -3.01 -1.82 -8.05
CA ALA A 157 -1.77 -2.40 -8.57
C ALA A 157 -0.65 -1.35 -8.69
N ASP A 158 -0.95 -0.13 -9.15
CA ASP A 158 0.02 0.94 -9.24
C ASP A 158 0.51 1.38 -7.84
N GLN A 159 -0.40 1.45 -6.87
CA GLN A 159 -0.07 1.77 -5.48
C GLN A 159 0.75 0.67 -4.79
N ALA A 160 0.66 -0.59 -5.20
CA ALA A 160 1.54 -1.64 -4.70
C ALA A 160 3.03 -1.28 -4.91
N LEU A 161 3.39 -0.75 -6.09
CA LEU A 161 4.74 -0.25 -6.36
C LEU A 161 5.06 1.04 -5.59
N ILE A 162 4.14 2.01 -5.62
CA ILE A 162 4.33 3.33 -5.01
C ILE A 162 4.50 3.19 -3.50
N LEU A 163 3.59 2.48 -2.84
CA LEU A 163 3.63 2.26 -1.41
C LEU A 163 4.91 1.53 -0.98
N ARG A 164 5.28 0.45 -1.69
CA ARG A 164 6.50 -0.30 -1.38
C ARG A 164 7.74 0.58 -1.45
N LYS A 165 7.86 1.44 -2.48
CA LYS A 165 8.95 2.40 -2.56
C LYS A 165 9.01 3.30 -1.34
N VAL A 166 7.87 3.80 -0.89
CA VAL A 166 7.77 4.66 0.30
C VAL A 166 8.09 3.89 1.58
N CYS A 167 7.64 2.64 1.71
CA CYS A 167 8.00 1.77 2.84
C CYS A 167 9.53 1.59 2.93
N GLU A 168 10.19 1.37 1.80
CA GLU A 168 11.66 1.22 1.74
C GLU A 168 12.40 2.52 2.05
N LEU A 169 11.88 3.67 1.64
CA LEU A 169 12.48 4.97 1.94
C LEU A 169 12.28 5.39 3.40
N SER A 170 11.07 5.16 3.95
CA SER A 170 10.70 5.57 5.30
C SER A 170 11.03 4.56 6.38
N LEU A 171 11.36 3.32 6.03
CA LEU A 171 11.50 2.17 6.96
C LEU A 171 10.23 1.99 7.80
N THR A 172 9.08 2.10 7.16
CA THR A 172 7.77 1.95 7.77
C THR A 172 6.92 1.02 6.89
N PRO A 173 6.28 -0.02 7.46
CA PRO A 173 5.46 -0.94 6.68
C PRO A 173 4.17 -0.27 6.17
N GLY A 174 3.57 -0.85 5.13
CA GLY A 174 2.38 -0.28 4.49
C GLY A 174 1.28 -1.29 4.20
N MET A 175 0.04 -0.80 4.18
CA MET A 175 -1.15 -1.52 3.72
C MET A 175 -1.67 -0.87 2.45
N ASN A 176 -1.76 -1.63 1.38
CA ASN A 176 -2.39 -1.23 0.13
C ASN A 176 -3.78 -1.87 0.06
N ILE A 177 -4.81 -1.08 -0.09
CA ILE A 177 -6.18 -1.51 0.13
C ILE A 177 -6.99 -1.36 -1.15
N GLN A 178 -7.76 -2.39 -1.49
CA GLN A 178 -8.81 -2.38 -2.51
C GLN A 178 -10.12 -2.92 -1.93
N ASP A 179 -11.25 -2.56 -2.52
CA ASP A 179 -12.54 -3.09 -2.10
C ASP A 179 -12.71 -4.56 -2.48
N GLY A 180 -13.11 -5.37 -1.49
CA GLY A 180 -13.46 -6.76 -1.69
C GLY A 180 -14.65 -6.91 -2.64
N PHE A 181 -14.58 -7.86 -3.55
CA PHE A 181 -15.49 -8.17 -4.64
C PHE A 181 -15.67 -7.04 -5.68
N LEU A 182 -16.02 -5.83 -5.27
CA LEU A 182 -16.31 -4.72 -6.20
C LEU A 182 -15.06 -4.23 -6.96
N THR A 183 -13.88 -4.43 -6.41
CA THR A 183 -12.60 -4.17 -7.08
C THR A 183 -11.84 -5.46 -7.29
N SER A 184 -11.75 -6.30 -6.24
CA SER A 184 -10.86 -7.45 -6.22
C SER A 184 -11.25 -8.57 -7.18
N HIS A 185 -12.54 -8.74 -7.53
CA HIS A 185 -13.04 -9.86 -8.34
C HIS A 185 -13.64 -9.44 -9.69
N LEU A 186 -13.83 -8.14 -9.95
CA LEU A 186 -14.39 -7.72 -11.23
C LEU A 186 -13.33 -7.80 -12.34
N GLU A 187 -13.60 -8.64 -13.33
CA GLU A 187 -12.76 -8.74 -14.51
C GLU A 187 -12.99 -7.55 -15.45
N ARG A 188 -11.91 -6.85 -15.74
CA ARG A 188 -11.86 -5.74 -16.70
C ARG A 188 -10.54 -5.75 -17.45
N THR A 189 -10.38 -4.84 -18.40
CA THR A 189 -9.09 -4.61 -19.05
C THR A 189 -8.29 -3.60 -18.23
N PHE A 190 -7.10 -4.02 -17.79
CA PHE A 190 -6.13 -3.20 -17.07
C PHE A 190 -4.77 -3.21 -17.77
N TYR A 191 -3.83 -2.49 -17.21
CA TYR A 191 -2.44 -2.43 -17.67
C TYR A 191 -1.50 -2.98 -16.59
N LYS A 192 -0.98 -4.19 -16.81
CA LYS A 192 0.08 -4.73 -15.96
C LYS A 192 1.40 -4.02 -16.24
N HIS A 193 2.23 -3.90 -15.22
CA HIS A 193 3.51 -3.23 -15.31
C HIS A 193 4.48 -3.98 -16.23
N GLU A 194 5.27 -3.24 -17.04
CA GLU A 194 6.44 -3.79 -17.71
C GLU A 194 7.50 -4.19 -16.68
N ALA A 195 8.22 -5.28 -16.93
CA ALA A 195 9.31 -5.70 -16.05
C ALA A 195 10.37 -4.59 -15.88
N GLN A 196 10.61 -3.81 -16.95
CA GLN A 196 11.57 -2.72 -16.91
C GLN A 196 11.06 -1.53 -16.07
N LEU A 197 9.75 -1.24 -16.07
CA LEU A 197 9.18 -0.26 -15.13
C LEU A 197 9.49 -0.64 -13.69
N ILE A 198 9.24 -1.90 -13.31
CA ILE A 198 9.49 -2.36 -11.94
C ILE A 198 10.97 -2.19 -11.58
N ARG A 199 11.87 -2.56 -12.48
CA ARG A 199 13.32 -2.38 -12.25
C ARG A 199 13.73 -0.92 -12.10
N ASP A 200 13.31 -0.08 -13.04
CA ASP A 200 13.73 1.34 -13.06
C ASP A 200 13.13 2.13 -11.89
N TYR A 201 11.87 1.85 -11.55
CA TYR A 201 11.17 2.55 -10.49
C TYR A 201 11.58 2.08 -9.09
N MET A 202 11.74 0.76 -8.90
CA MET A 202 12.01 0.19 -7.58
C MET A 202 13.51 0.04 -7.27
N GLY A 203 14.35 -0.32 -8.26
CA GLY A 203 15.70 -0.81 -8.00
C GLY A 203 15.72 -2.18 -7.28
N ALA A 204 16.87 -2.81 -7.17
CA ALA A 204 17.02 -4.08 -6.47
C ALA A 204 17.01 -3.89 -4.93
N PRO A 205 16.58 -4.90 -4.16
CA PRO A 205 16.53 -4.80 -2.68
C PRO A 205 17.90 -4.56 -2.05
N ASP A 206 18.97 -4.99 -2.71
CA ASP A 206 20.35 -4.87 -2.25
C ASP A 206 21.12 -3.67 -2.83
N ASP A 207 20.48 -2.86 -3.67
CA ASP A 207 21.07 -1.61 -4.13
C ASP A 207 21.46 -0.72 -2.95
N LEU A 208 22.63 -0.08 -3.06
CA LEU A 208 23.04 0.94 -2.10
C LEU A 208 22.41 2.28 -2.48
N ILE A 209 21.59 2.82 -1.61
CA ILE A 209 20.97 4.13 -1.74
C ILE A 209 21.54 5.11 -0.70
N GLU A 210 21.50 6.40 -1.01
CA GLU A 210 21.74 7.43 0.01
C GLU A 210 20.71 7.27 1.13
N SER A 211 21.15 7.35 2.40
CA SER A 211 20.22 7.28 3.54
C SER A 211 19.32 8.52 3.55
N PRO A 212 17.98 8.37 3.36
CA PRO A 212 17.11 9.50 3.04
C PRO A 212 16.99 10.55 4.14
N THR A 213 17.08 10.16 5.40
CA THR A 213 16.91 11.05 6.56
C THR A 213 18.16 11.12 7.42
N ALA A 214 18.27 12.17 8.25
CA ALA A 214 19.37 12.31 9.19
C ALA A 214 19.48 11.11 10.14
N THR A 215 18.33 10.66 10.67
CA THR A 215 18.27 9.49 11.57
C THR A 215 18.73 8.20 10.87
N GLN A 216 18.36 8.00 9.60
CA GLN A 216 18.85 6.84 8.86
C GLN A 216 20.36 6.92 8.61
N ARG A 217 20.91 8.12 8.41
CA ARG A 217 22.37 8.30 8.33
C ARG A 217 23.09 7.95 9.64
N GLU A 218 22.48 8.26 10.77
CA GLU A 218 23.02 7.86 12.09
C GLU A 218 22.98 6.34 12.27
N LEU A 219 21.89 5.69 11.86
CA LEU A 219 21.70 4.24 12.05
C LEU A 219 22.52 3.38 11.08
N PHE A 220 22.64 3.80 9.82
CA PHE A 220 23.16 2.97 8.72
C PHE A 220 24.38 3.58 8.02
N GLY A 221 24.77 4.81 8.35
CA GLY A 221 25.77 5.58 7.61
C GLY A 221 25.19 6.35 6.43
N ALA A 222 26.05 7.01 5.64
CA ALA A 222 25.65 7.85 4.52
C ALA A 222 24.85 7.07 3.46
N LYS A 223 25.18 5.80 3.27
CA LYS A 223 24.48 4.88 2.36
C LYS A 223 24.05 3.63 3.09
N ARG A 224 22.92 3.06 2.65
CA ARG A 224 22.41 1.80 3.15
C ARG A 224 21.85 0.94 2.02
N ARG A 225 21.67 -0.35 2.28
CA ARG A 225 20.85 -1.19 1.40
C ARG A 225 19.44 -0.59 1.31
N ARG A 226 18.83 -0.67 0.14
CA ARG A 226 17.45 -0.23 -0.11
C ARG A 226 16.50 -0.92 0.88
N VAL A 227 16.56 -2.24 0.94
CA VAL A 227 15.89 -3.03 1.99
C VAL A 227 16.94 -3.48 3.00
N PRO A 228 17.01 -2.84 4.19
CA PRO A 228 18.05 -3.15 5.17
C PRO A 228 17.91 -4.55 5.74
N ARG A 229 19.03 -5.18 6.05
CA ARG A 229 19.10 -6.36 6.91
C ARG A 229 19.14 -5.88 8.35
N MET A 230 18.02 -6.01 9.07
CA MET A 230 17.98 -5.69 10.50
C MET A 230 18.55 -6.84 11.33
N VAL A 231 18.43 -8.07 10.85
CA VAL A 231 19.10 -9.23 11.43
C VAL A 231 20.41 -9.44 10.67
N ASP A 232 21.47 -8.80 11.18
CA ASP A 232 22.82 -8.90 10.67
C ASP A 232 23.76 -9.15 11.86
N LEU A 233 24.43 -10.33 11.89
CA LEU A 233 25.29 -10.72 13.01
C LEU A 233 26.61 -9.94 13.03
N GLU A 234 27.04 -9.39 11.90
CA GLU A 234 28.27 -8.58 11.81
C GLU A 234 28.02 -7.12 12.17
N ASN A 235 26.78 -6.64 11.95
CA ASN A 235 26.35 -5.27 12.27
C ASN A 235 25.00 -5.28 13.00
N PRO A 236 24.96 -5.77 14.24
CA PRO A 236 23.72 -6.01 14.94
C PRO A 236 23.00 -4.70 15.30
N LEU A 237 21.70 -4.63 15.01
CA LEU A 237 20.79 -3.61 15.51
C LEU A 237 19.91 -4.20 16.62
N LEU A 238 19.71 -3.44 17.67
CA LEU A 238 18.78 -3.82 18.74
C LEU A 238 17.35 -3.50 18.30
N LEU A 239 16.55 -4.52 18.04
CA LEU A 239 15.15 -4.41 17.65
C LEU A 239 14.24 -4.97 18.73
N GLY A 240 13.25 -4.19 19.16
CA GLY A 240 12.22 -4.63 20.11
C GLY A 240 12.74 -4.90 21.51
N PRO A 241 13.57 -4.01 22.12
CA PRO A 241 14.00 -4.16 23.51
C PRO A 241 12.81 -4.00 24.47
N VAL A 242 12.95 -4.55 25.67
CA VAL A 242 12.12 -4.17 26.82
C VAL A 242 12.60 -2.82 27.34
N GLN A 243 11.70 -1.86 27.42
CA GLN A 243 12.00 -0.51 27.95
C GLN A 243 11.12 -0.21 29.17
N ASN A 244 11.73 0.44 30.17
CA ASN A 244 10.98 1.00 31.28
C ASN A 244 10.24 2.28 30.86
N GLN A 245 9.30 2.70 31.68
CA GLN A 245 8.41 3.83 31.38
C GLN A 245 9.13 5.14 31.10
N GLU A 246 10.22 5.41 31.80
CA GLU A 246 11.04 6.63 31.65
C GLU A 246 11.64 6.78 30.22
N HIS A 247 11.79 5.67 29.48
CA HIS A 247 12.37 5.67 28.13
C HIS A 247 11.36 5.37 27.02
N PHE A 248 10.23 4.70 27.36
CA PHE A 248 9.28 4.22 26.37
C PHE A 248 8.67 5.35 25.51
N MET A 249 8.17 6.41 26.16
CA MET A 249 7.58 7.55 25.44
C MET A 249 8.59 8.33 24.60
N GLN A 250 9.85 8.39 25.02
CA GLN A 250 10.92 8.99 24.22
C GLN A 250 11.11 8.25 22.90
N GLY A 251 11.06 6.90 22.93
CA GLY A 251 11.11 6.06 21.72
C GLY A 251 9.91 6.27 20.81
N VAL A 252 8.70 6.40 21.36
CA VAL A 252 7.48 6.68 20.57
C VAL A 252 7.59 8.03 19.86
N VAL A 253 8.01 9.09 20.57
CA VAL A 253 8.19 10.44 19.98
C VAL A 253 9.32 10.42 18.94
N ALA A 254 10.44 9.77 19.23
CA ALA A 254 11.55 9.66 18.29
C ALA A 254 11.12 8.96 17.00
N ARG A 255 10.34 7.87 17.10
CA ARG A 255 9.79 7.20 15.91
C ARG A 255 8.89 8.12 15.10
N ARG A 256 7.96 8.82 15.74
CA ARG A 256 7.07 9.76 15.06
C ARG A 256 7.87 10.79 14.27
N ASN A 257 8.77 11.49 14.92
CA ASN A 257 9.49 12.62 14.31
C ASN A 257 10.47 12.17 13.22
N ASN A 258 11.03 10.98 13.31
CA ASN A 258 12.11 10.55 12.42
C ASN A 258 11.69 9.59 11.32
N PHE A 259 10.56 8.88 11.47
CA PHE A 259 10.12 7.87 10.51
C PHE A 259 8.70 8.10 9.98
N VAL A 260 7.83 8.80 10.73
CA VAL A 260 6.45 9.05 10.29
C VAL A 260 6.32 10.40 9.58
N GLU A 261 6.90 11.47 10.12
CA GLU A 261 6.77 12.81 9.53
C GLU A 261 7.25 12.91 8.06
N PRO A 262 8.34 12.23 7.62
CA PRO A 262 8.79 12.30 6.23
C PRO A 262 7.92 11.52 5.22
N ILE A 263 6.94 10.73 5.67
CA ILE A 263 6.21 9.79 4.80
C ILE A 263 5.44 10.53 3.69
N LEU A 264 4.76 11.63 4.01
CA LEU A 264 3.98 12.37 2.99
C LEU A 264 4.89 12.93 1.90
N ASP A 265 6.06 13.45 2.25
CA ASP A 265 7.04 13.94 1.26
C ASP A 265 7.53 12.80 0.35
N PHE A 266 7.81 11.63 0.91
CA PHE A 266 8.18 10.45 0.13
C PHE A 266 7.04 9.95 -0.77
N LEU A 267 5.79 10.00 -0.29
CA LEU A 267 4.62 9.66 -1.10
C LEU A 267 4.45 10.64 -2.27
N GLU A 268 4.57 11.94 -2.04
CA GLU A 268 4.45 12.95 -3.10
C GLU A 268 5.50 12.73 -4.20
N GLN A 269 6.77 12.54 -3.80
CA GLN A 269 7.86 12.25 -4.74
C GLN A 269 7.62 10.93 -5.50
N ALA A 270 7.17 9.88 -4.81
CA ALA A 270 6.90 8.58 -5.41
C ALA A 270 5.75 8.64 -6.42
N TYR A 271 4.67 9.36 -6.12
CA TYR A 271 3.56 9.60 -7.04
C TYR A 271 4.01 10.37 -8.29
N GLU A 272 4.78 11.43 -8.10
CA GLU A 272 5.29 12.26 -9.21
C GLU A 272 6.20 11.45 -10.14
N GLU A 273 7.13 10.69 -9.59
CA GLU A 273 8.05 9.84 -10.36
C GLU A 273 7.28 8.77 -11.13
N PHE A 274 6.31 8.09 -10.47
CA PHE A 274 5.48 7.08 -11.11
C PHE A 274 4.67 7.67 -12.28
N GLY A 275 4.05 8.84 -12.06
CA GLY A 275 3.30 9.56 -13.09
C GLY A 275 4.15 9.93 -14.31
N LYS A 276 5.37 10.42 -14.11
CA LYS A 276 6.31 10.72 -15.20
C LYS A 276 6.69 9.50 -16.03
N LEU A 277 6.83 8.34 -15.39
CA LEU A 277 7.21 7.11 -16.06
C LEU A 277 6.05 6.45 -16.81
N THR A 278 4.84 6.50 -16.26
CA THR A 278 3.69 5.71 -16.72
C THR A 278 2.60 6.52 -17.43
N GLY A 279 2.58 7.84 -17.22
CA GLY A 279 1.47 8.70 -17.64
C GLY A 279 0.23 8.58 -16.73
N ARG A 280 0.26 7.76 -15.67
CA ARG A 280 -0.82 7.62 -14.69
C ARG A 280 -0.43 8.40 -13.43
N TYR A 281 -1.13 9.51 -13.19
CA TYR A 281 -0.83 10.42 -12.10
C TYR A 281 -1.80 10.22 -10.95
N TYR A 282 -1.24 10.03 -9.77
CA TYR A 282 -1.95 9.93 -8.49
C TYR A 282 -1.45 10.99 -7.53
N GLY A 283 -2.11 11.13 -6.40
CA GLY A 283 -1.72 12.01 -5.31
C GLY A 283 -2.39 11.56 -4.02
N PHE A 284 -2.36 12.36 -2.97
CA PHE A 284 -3.01 12.04 -1.69
C PHE A 284 -4.52 11.90 -1.81
N ILE A 285 -5.10 12.68 -2.71
CA ILE A 285 -6.51 12.67 -3.09
C ILE A 285 -6.62 12.77 -4.62
N SER A 286 -7.66 12.18 -5.18
CA SER A 286 -7.98 12.29 -6.61
C SER A 286 -9.28 13.06 -6.79
N GLY A 287 -9.24 14.16 -7.53
CA GLY A 287 -10.42 14.98 -7.81
C GLY A 287 -11.06 14.64 -9.15
N TYR A 288 -12.39 14.57 -9.19
CA TYR A 288 -13.18 14.43 -10.41
C TYR A 288 -14.14 15.61 -10.56
N GLN A 289 -14.00 16.37 -11.64
CA GLN A 289 -14.79 17.56 -11.95
C GLN A 289 -14.91 18.58 -10.79
N THR A 290 -13.82 18.83 -10.07
CA THR A 290 -13.84 19.61 -8.82
C THR A 290 -13.53 21.08 -9.00
N ALA A 291 -13.00 21.52 -10.16
CA ALA A 291 -12.48 22.88 -10.33
C ALA A 291 -13.52 23.97 -10.06
N ASP A 292 -14.71 23.79 -10.59
CA ASP A 292 -15.87 24.72 -10.50
C ASP A 292 -17.00 24.19 -9.58
N ALA A 293 -16.79 23.03 -8.94
CA ALA A 293 -17.82 22.41 -8.11
C ALA A 293 -18.06 23.18 -6.82
N GLU A 294 -19.33 23.51 -6.53
CA GLU A 294 -19.78 24.07 -5.27
C GLU A 294 -20.02 22.98 -4.21
N THR A 295 -20.57 21.85 -4.64
CA THR A 295 -20.82 20.67 -3.81
C THR A 295 -19.85 19.56 -4.21
N VAL A 296 -19.17 18.96 -3.23
CA VAL A 296 -18.25 17.85 -3.48
C VAL A 296 -18.59 16.66 -2.61
N PHE A 297 -18.46 15.48 -3.20
CA PHE A 297 -18.54 14.19 -2.50
C PHE A 297 -17.12 13.73 -2.14
N ILE A 298 -16.94 13.17 -0.95
CA ILE A 298 -15.69 12.51 -0.54
C ILE A 298 -15.99 11.03 -0.35
N SER A 299 -15.16 10.17 -0.93
CA SER A 299 -15.31 8.72 -0.81
C SER A 299 -13.97 8.00 -0.74
N MET A 300 -14.01 6.73 -0.38
CA MET A 300 -12.92 5.77 -0.50
C MET A 300 -13.40 4.54 -1.27
N GLY A 301 -12.47 3.88 -1.97
CA GLY A 301 -12.71 2.63 -2.66
C GLY A 301 -13.64 2.77 -3.88
N SER A 302 -14.29 1.67 -4.23
CA SER A 302 -15.08 1.50 -5.45
C SER A 302 -16.33 2.41 -5.54
N ALA A 303 -16.79 2.96 -4.43
CA ALA A 303 -17.87 3.96 -4.44
C ALA A 303 -17.54 5.16 -5.32
N ALA A 304 -16.24 5.49 -5.48
CA ALA A 304 -15.79 6.60 -6.30
C ALA A 304 -16.24 6.49 -7.76
N GLU A 305 -16.19 5.30 -8.37
CA GLU A 305 -16.62 5.10 -9.76
C GLU A 305 -18.13 5.37 -9.95
N ASN A 306 -18.95 4.93 -8.98
CA ASN A 306 -20.39 5.19 -9.02
C ASN A 306 -20.71 6.68 -8.79
N ILE A 307 -19.97 7.33 -7.90
CA ILE A 307 -20.12 8.77 -7.63
C ILE A 307 -19.71 9.57 -8.87
N GLU A 308 -18.61 9.22 -9.54
CA GLU A 308 -18.17 9.86 -10.79
C GLU A 308 -19.25 9.78 -11.89
N ALA A 309 -19.87 8.61 -12.05
CA ALA A 309 -20.98 8.42 -13.00
C ALA A 309 -22.21 9.26 -12.59
N ALA A 310 -22.54 9.36 -11.31
CA ALA A 310 -23.61 10.20 -10.80
C ALA A 310 -23.33 11.68 -11.03
N ILE A 311 -22.08 12.11 -10.85
CA ILE A 311 -21.63 13.49 -11.13
C ILE A 311 -21.84 13.85 -12.60
N ASP A 312 -21.48 12.99 -13.53
CA ASP A 312 -21.71 13.20 -14.96
C ASP A 312 -23.19 13.43 -15.26
N HIS A 313 -24.06 12.61 -14.66
CA HIS A 313 -25.50 12.75 -14.80
C HIS A 313 -26.03 14.08 -14.23
N LEU A 314 -25.60 14.46 -13.04
CA LEU A 314 -26.02 15.70 -12.36
C LEU A 314 -25.50 16.94 -13.11
N ARG A 315 -24.25 16.93 -13.59
CA ARG A 315 -23.68 18.01 -14.39
C ARG A 315 -24.38 18.19 -15.71
N ALA A 316 -24.82 17.12 -16.35
CA ALA A 316 -25.66 17.20 -17.57
C ALA A 316 -26.99 17.92 -17.31
N ARG A 317 -27.43 18.05 -16.07
CA ARG A 317 -28.62 18.79 -15.61
C ARG A 317 -28.32 20.18 -15.08
N GLY A 318 -27.07 20.62 -15.17
CA GLY A 318 -26.62 21.94 -14.76
C GLY A 318 -26.19 22.07 -13.29
N GLU A 319 -26.06 20.96 -12.56
CA GLU A 319 -25.61 20.99 -11.15
C GLU A 319 -24.10 21.18 -11.06
N SER A 320 -23.64 22.01 -10.11
CA SER A 320 -22.21 22.28 -9.87
C SER A 320 -21.64 21.30 -8.82
N VAL A 321 -21.40 20.08 -9.25
CA VAL A 321 -20.96 18.98 -8.37
C VAL A 321 -19.63 18.37 -8.83
N GLY A 322 -18.88 17.80 -7.88
CA GLY A 322 -17.64 17.07 -8.13
C GLY A 322 -17.36 16.06 -7.02
N SER A 323 -16.31 15.28 -7.12
CA SER A 323 -15.91 14.38 -6.06
C SER A 323 -14.42 14.33 -5.82
N TYR A 324 -14.06 13.91 -4.63
CA TYR A 324 -12.70 13.53 -4.24
C TYR A 324 -12.69 12.09 -3.74
N HIS A 325 -11.71 11.32 -4.21
CA HIS A 325 -11.36 10.02 -3.64
C HIS A 325 -10.15 10.21 -2.72
N LEU A 326 -10.22 9.69 -1.50
CA LEU A 326 -9.13 9.72 -0.53
C LEU A 326 -8.19 8.53 -0.80
N ASN A 327 -7.01 8.81 -1.36
CA ASN A 327 -6.04 7.77 -1.71
C ASN A 327 -5.12 7.40 -0.54
N VAL A 328 -4.87 8.33 0.39
CA VAL A 328 -4.00 8.13 1.55
C VAL A 328 -4.79 8.31 2.82
N ILE A 329 -4.80 7.29 3.69
CA ILE A 329 -5.54 7.32 4.96
C ILE A 329 -4.57 7.57 6.12
N ARG A 330 -3.36 6.99 6.03
CA ARG A 330 -2.31 7.12 7.04
C ARG A 330 -0.94 7.29 6.40
N PRO A 331 -0.13 8.29 6.81
CA PRO A 331 -0.56 9.44 7.63
C PRO A 331 -1.66 10.23 6.93
N PHE A 332 -2.61 10.81 7.69
CA PHE A 332 -3.69 11.56 7.07
C PHE A 332 -3.16 12.85 6.44
N PRO A 333 -3.43 13.12 5.14
CA PRO A 333 -2.88 14.25 4.42
C PRO A 333 -3.71 15.53 4.64
N GLU A 334 -3.78 16.00 5.89
CA GLU A 334 -4.66 17.08 6.33
C GLU A 334 -4.55 18.33 5.44
N ALA A 335 -3.34 18.80 5.17
CA ALA A 335 -3.12 20.01 4.38
C ALA A 335 -3.68 19.88 2.95
N ALA A 336 -3.55 18.72 2.32
CA ALA A 336 -4.08 18.44 0.99
C ALA A 336 -5.62 18.41 1.00
N VAL A 337 -6.21 17.79 2.00
CA VAL A 337 -7.67 17.72 2.17
C VAL A 337 -8.24 19.13 2.42
N VAL A 338 -7.68 19.89 3.35
CA VAL A 338 -8.09 21.28 3.62
C VAL A 338 -8.00 22.13 2.34
N LYS A 339 -6.89 22.05 1.61
CA LYS A 339 -6.72 22.77 0.33
C LYS A 339 -7.80 22.39 -0.69
N ALA A 340 -8.12 21.12 -0.82
CA ALA A 340 -9.13 20.62 -1.76
C ALA A 340 -10.54 21.10 -1.43
N LEU A 341 -10.86 21.22 -0.14
CA LEU A 341 -12.19 21.61 0.34
C LEU A 341 -12.37 23.12 0.52
N THR A 342 -11.29 23.89 0.50
CA THR A 342 -11.37 25.35 0.64
C THR A 342 -12.22 25.94 -0.49
N GLY A 343 -13.21 26.76 -0.10
CA GLY A 343 -14.14 27.43 -1.03
C GLY A 343 -15.30 26.56 -1.53
N LYS A 344 -15.41 25.30 -1.11
CA LYS A 344 -16.59 24.48 -1.39
C LYS A 344 -17.73 24.86 -0.45
N LYS A 345 -18.97 24.93 -0.99
CA LYS A 345 -20.16 25.27 -0.20
C LYS A 345 -20.68 24.09 0.62
N ASN A 346 -20.67 22.91 0.00
CA ASN A 346 -21.15 21.68 0.64
C ASN A 346 -20.12 20.55 0.45
N VAL A 347 -19.93 19.81 1.51
CA VAL A 347 -19.10 18.60 1.53
C VAL A 347 -19.95 17.44 2.05
N ILE A 348 -20.03 16.38 1.26
CA ILE A 348 -20.80 15.17 1.57
C ILE A 348 -19.78 14.01 1.69
N VAL A 349 -19.78 13.32 2.84
CA VAL A 349 -18.85 12.23 3.14
C VAL A 349 -19.66 10.92 3.24
#